data_6a9dc0e2747dff8a98b4ad142193f371
#
_entry.id   6a9dc0e2747dff8a98b4ad142193f371
#
_cell.length_a   1.000
_cell.length_b   1.000
_cell.length_c   1.000
_cell.angle_alpha   90.00
_cell.angle_beta   90.00
_cell.angle_gamma   90.00
#
_symmetry.space_group_name_H-M   'P 1'
#
loop_
_entity.id
_entity.type
_entity.pdbx_description
1 polymer ?
#
loop_
_entity_poly.entity_id
_entity_poly.type
_entity_poly.pdbx_seq_one_letter_code
_entity_poly.pdbx_strand_id
1 'polypeptide(L)'
;MTSLLDNIVWHTLTGPQARFAAGEGDVRRYASGFSPIVGFANPDRPDFGSLERCCEPGEHFYCERWSGTAPPGWRVEHQSTMFKMVWDGGMPPADDGLRAAALGPEHAERALELATLTRPGPFGIRTIELGEYLGCFDHDDRLIAMAGERMQASTLREISGVCTHPEHQGRGLARRLMLELVRRELRRGEQPFLHVMRDNATARSLYARMGFRDHQEVVVRVIARQ
;
A
#
# COMPACT_ATOMS: atom_id res chain seq x y z
N MET A 1 -11.48 -15.38 -15.91
CA MET A 1 -10.76 -15.53 -14.62
C MET A 1 -10.65 -14.15 -14.02
N THR A 2 -11.24 -13.94 -12.85
CA THR A 2 -11.06 -12.69 -12.10
C THR A 2 -9.58 -12.53 -11.81
N SER A 3 -8.98 -11.42 -12.17
CA SER A 3 -7.57 -11.16 -11.88
C SER A 3 -7.38 -11.11 -10.36
N LEU A 4 -6.31 -11.70 -9.83
CA LEU A 4 -5.97 -11.57 -8.40
C LEU A 4 -5.92 -10.10 -7.96
N LEU A 5 -5.56 -9.22 -8.88
CA LEU A 5 -5.51 -7.78 -8.63
C LEU A 5 -6.89 -7.17 -8.39
N ASP A 6 -7.98 -7.79 -8.88
CA ASP A 6 -9.34 -7.29 -8.66
C ASP A 6 -9.75 -7.35 -7.18
N ASN A 7 -9.19 -8.31 -6.42
CA ASN A 7 -9.42 -8.44 -4.97
C ASN A 7 -8.11 -8.70 -4.23
N ILE A 8 -7.13 -7.84 -4.49
CA ILE A 8 -5.75 -8.03 -4.04
C ILE A 8 -5.65 -8.12 -2.51
N VAL A 9 -6.43 -7.34 -1.78
CA VAL A 9 -6.42 -7.33 -0.31
C VAL A 9 -6.80 -8.71 0.24
N TRP A 10 -7.90 -9.30 -0.26
CA TRP A 10 -8.34 -10.63 0.16
C TRP A 10 -7.29 -11.70 -0.14
N HIS A 11 -6.77 -11.71 -1.37
CA HIS A 11 -5.77 -12.70 -1.78
C HIS A 11 -4.44 -12.56 -1.04
N THR A 12 -4.07 -11.34 -0.66
CA THR A 12 -2.91 -11.08 0.19
C THR A 12 -3.11 -11.67 1.59
N LEU A 13 -4.23 -11.33 2.22
CA LEU A 13 -4.48 -11.65 3.64
C LEU A 13 -4.97 -13.08 3.89
N THR A 14 -5.42 -13.79 2.85
CA THR A 14 -5.72 -15.23 2.91
C THR A 14 -4.58 -16.10 2.37
N GLY A 15 -3.58 -15.50 1.78
CA GLY A 15 -2.44 -16.15 1.13
C GLY A 15 -1.11 -15.81 1.80
N PRO A 16 -0.17 -15.18 1.07
CA PRO A 16 1.21 -15.01 1.53
C PRO A 16 1.36 -14.25 2.85
N GLN A 17 0.44 -13.33 3.14
CA GLN A 17 0.48 -12.52 4.35
C GLN A 17 -0.57 -12.90 5.41
N ALA A 18 -1.12 -14.13 5.34
CA ALA A 18 -2.11 -14.61 6.32
C ALA A 18 -1.62 -14.52 7.79
N ARG A 19 -0.30 -14.63 8.02
CA ARG A 19 0.32 -14.46 9.35
C ARG A 19 0.19 -13.04 9.93
N PHE A 20 -0.06 -12.04 9.10
CA PHE A 20 -0.25 -10.65 9.49
C PHE A 20 -1.72 -10.24 9.52
N ALA A 21 -2.61 -11.18 9.22
CA ALA A 21 -4.04 -10.94 9.14
C ALA A 21 -4.73 -11.25 10.48
N ALA A 22 -5.82 -10.53 10.72
CA ALA A 22 -6.85 -10.84 11.69
C ALA A 22 -8.19 -10.94 10.93
N GLY A 23 -9.20 -11.54 11.59
CA GLY A 23 -10.54 -11.71 11.01
C GLY A 23 -10.90 -13.17 10.78
N GLU A 24 -12.18 -13.40 10.50
CA GLU A 24 -12.79 -14.72 10.34
C GLU A 24 -13.76 -14.75 9.15
N GLY A 25 -14.29 -15.90 8.80
CA GLY A 25 -15.25 -16.05 7.70
C GLY A 25 -14.75 -15.39 6.42
N ASP A 26 -15.57 -14.53 5.86
CA ASP A 26 -15.32 -13.83 4.59
C ASP A 26 -14.63 -12.45 4.77
N VAL A 27 -14.01 -12.21 5.93
CA VAL A 27 -13.30 -10.96 6.25
C VAL A 27 -11.87 -11.23 6.66
N ARG A 28 -10.94 -10.45 6.13
CA ARG A 28 -9.56 -10.35 6.63
C ARG A 28 -9.16 -8.89 6.67
N ARG A 29 -8.55 -8.48 7.78
CA ARG A 29 -7.89 -7.18 7.92
C ARG A 29 -6.44 -7.39 8.34
N TYR A 30 -5.59 -6.41 8.11
CA TYR A 30 -4.30 -6.44 8.78
C TYR A 30 -4.48 -6.34 10.31
N ALA A 31 -3.65 -7.05 11.03
CA ALA A 31 -3.59 -6.95 12.49
C ALA A 31 -3.20 -5.52 12.93
N SER A 32 -3.43 -5.22 14.20
CA SER A 32 -3.08 -3.90 14.77
C SER A 32 -1.60 -3.56 14.57
N GLY A 33 -1.33 -2.29 14.31
CA GLY A 33 0.01 -1.76 14.04
C GLY A 33 0.41 -1.76 12.57
N PHE A 34 -0.27 -2.51 11.71
CA PHE A 34 -0.12 -2.43 10.25
C PHE A 34 -1.05 -1.36 9.64
N SER A 35 -1.00 -1.22 8.32
CA SER A 35 -1.95 -0.38 7.58
C SER A 35 -3.39 -0.83 7.86
N PRO A 36 -4.33 0.06 8.22
CA PRO A 36 -5.71 -0.30 8.53
C PRO A 36 -6.53 -0.60 7.25
N ILE A 37 -6.24 -1.72 6.63
CA ILE A 37 -6.87 -2.16 5.38
C ILE A 37 -7.64 -3.45 5.63
N VAL A 38 -8.86 -3.53 5.10
CA VAL A 38 -9.73 -4.71 5.15
C VAL A 38 -10.06 -5.21 3.75
N GLY A 39 -10.05 -6.53 3.61
CA GLY A 39 -10.51 -7.25 2.43
C GLY A 39 -11.67 -8.19 2.75
N PHE A 40 -12.59 -8.31 1.81
CA PHE A 40 -13.72 -9.21 1.87
C PHE A 40 -13.62 -10.26 0.76
N ALA A 41 -14.06 -11.50 1.03
CA ALA A 41 -14.11 -12.55 0.01
C ALA A 41 -14.93 -12.11 -1.21
N ASN A 42 -16.03 -11.41 -0.96
CA ASN A 42 -16.80 -10.71 -1.97
C ASN A 42 -16.82 -9.20 -1.68
N PRO A 43 -15.98 -8.41 -2.32
CA PRO A 43 -15.89 -6.97 -2.05
C PRO A 43 -17.16 -6.20 -2.46
N ASP A 44 -18.00 -6.73 -3.35
CA ASP A 44 -19.25 -6.08 -3.74
C ASP A 44 -20.39 -6.33 -2.71
N ARG A 45 -20.18 -7.32 -1.82
CA ARG A 45 -21.12 -7.68 -0.75
C ARG A 45 -20.36 -7.95 0.56
N PRO A 46 -19.76 -6.91 1.16
CA PRO A 46 -18.93 -7.04 2.34
C PRO A 46 -19.69 -7.59 3.54
N ASP A 47 -19.07 -8.52 4.26
CA ASP A 47 -19.61 -9.09 5.50
C ASP A 47 -19.22 -8.20 6.70
N PHE A 48 -20.01 -7.16 6.91
CA PHE A 48 -19.82 -6.25 8.05
C PHE A 48 -20.06 -6.92 9.41
N GLY A 49 -20.90 -7.97 9.45
CA GLY A 49 -21.13 -8.71 10.70
C GLY A 49 -19.88 -9.46 11.18
N SER A 50 -19.15 -10.08 10.27
CA SER A 50 -17.86 -10.69 10.60
C SER A 50 -16.79 -9.63 10.91
N LEU A 51 -16.77 -8.49 10.22
CA LEU A 51 -15.86 -7.40 10.53
C LEU A 51 -16.10 -6.85 11.94
N GLU A 52 -17.35 -6.68 12.33
CA GLU A 52 -17.74 -6.18 13.66
C GLU A 52 -17.18 -7.05 14.81
N ARG A 53 -17.15 -8.39 14.61
CA ARG A 53 -16.62 -9.31 15.63
C ARG A 53 -15.10 -9.27 15.79
N CYS A 54 -14.37 -8.67 14.83
CA CYS A 54 -12.91 -8.63 14.84
C CYS A 54 -12.32 -7.21 14.87
N CYS A 55 -13.11 -6.22 15.28
CA CYS A 55 -12.64 -4.84 15.47
C CYS A 55 -13.33 -4.17 16.65
N GLU A 56 -12.72 -3.12 17.16
CA GLU A 56 -13.25 -2.33 18.28
C GLU A 56 -14.06 -1.11 17.78
N PRO A 57 -15.01 -0.59 18.58
CA PRO A 57 -15.65 0.70 18.30
C PRO A 57 -14.61 1.80 18.07
N GLY A 58 -14.83 2.63 17.05
CA GLY A 58 -13.93 3.70 16.66
C GLY A 58 -12.78 3.28 15.73
N GLU A 59 -12.53 1.97 15.52
CA GLU A 59 -11.58 1.56 14.48
C GLU A 59 -12.10 1.93 13.09
N HIS A 60 -11.20 2.30 12.20
CA HIS A 60 -11.51 2.60 10.81
C HIS A 60 -10.64 1.77 9.87
N PHE A 61 -11.18 1.49 8.67
CA PHE A 61 -10.53 0.66 7.68
C PHE A 61 -10.70 1.24 6.29
N TYR A 62 -9.65 1.10 5.49
CA TYR A 62 -9.72 1.29 4.05
C TYR A 62 -10.24 0.01 3.41
N CYS A 63 -11.33 0.11 2.64
CA CYS A 63 -11.86 -0.97 1.81
C CYS A 63 -12.04 -0.50 0.37
N GLU A 64 -11.90 -1.41 -0.58
CA GLU A 64 -12.04 -1.11 -2.01
C GLU A 64 -13.26 -1.80 -2.63
N ARG A 65 -13.71 -1.28 -3.79
CA ARG A 65 -14.80 -1.76 -4.65
C ARG A 65 -16.21 -1.57 -4.10
N TRP A 66 -16.44 -1.67 -2.82
CA TRP A 66 -17.78 -1.53 -2.28
C TRP A 66 -18.29 -0.08 -2.38
N SER A 67 -19.53 0.07 -2.90
CA SER A 67 -20.22 1.36 -3.07
C SER A 67 -21.65 1.38 -2.49
N GLY A 68 -22.06 0.31 -1.77
CA GLY A 68 -23.38 0.20 -1.14
C GLY A 68 -23.58 1.14 0.06
N THR A 69 -24.73 1.02 0.72
CA THR A 69 -25.03 1.77 1.94
C THR A 69 -24.40 1.08 3.14
N ALA A 70 -23.82 1.86 4.05
CA ALA A 70 -23.28 1.34 5.31
C ALA A 70 -24.43 0.79 6.18
N PRO A 71 -24.28 -0.42 6.74
CA PRO A 71 -25.29 -0.98 7.66
C PRO A 71 -25.27 -0.22 9.00
N PRO A 72 -26.31 -0.42 9.86
CA PRO A 72 -26.30 0.12 11.23
C PRO A 72 -25.00 -0.25 11.96
N GLY A 73 -24.49 0.66 12.77
CA GLY A 73 -23.20 0.51 13.49
C GLY A 73 -21.97 0.85 12.68
N TRP A 74 -22.12 1.21 11.40
CA TRP A 74 -21.03 1.59 10.50
C TRP A 74 -21.30 2.93 9.81
N ARG A 75 -20.25 3.69 9.57
CA ARG A 75 -20.32 4.90 8.74
C ARG A 75 -19.22 4.92 7.69
N VAL A 76 -19.49 5.56 6.57
CA VAL A 76 -18.47 5.94 5.58
C VAL A 76 -17.94 7.31 5.96
N GLU A 77 -16.67 7.38 6.35
CA GLU A 77 -16.01 8.65 6.71
C GLU A 77 -15.49 9.38 5.48
N HIS A 78 -15.01 8.61 4.51
CA HIS A 78 -14.48 9.17 3.28
C HIS A 78 -14.74 8.22 2.11
N GLN A 79 -14.97 8.78 0.93
CA GLN A 79 -15.07 8.04 -0.33
C GLN A 79 -14.26 8.77 -1.40
N SER A 80 -13.49 8.02 -2.15
CA SER A 80 -12.74 8.48 -3.31
C SER A 80 -12.63 7.37 -4.34
N THR A 81 -11.84 7.59 -5.38
CA THR A 81 -11.41 6.55 -6.32
C THR A 81 -9.89 6.51 -6.39
N MET A 82 -9.36 5.34 -6.71
CA MET A 82 -7.92 5.14 -6.93
C MET A 82 -7.71 4.29 -8.17
N PHE A 83 -6.55 4.44 -8.78
CA PHE A 83 -6.09 3.57 -9.87
C PHE A 83 -5.20 2.47 -9.30
N LYS A 84 -5.40 1.24 -9.78
CA LYS A 84 -4.41 0.18 -9.75
C LYS A 84 -3.57 0.32 -11.00
N MET A 85 -2.28 0.53 -10.86
CA MET A 85 -1.35 0.63 -11.99
C MET A 85 -0.38 -0.54 -11.93
N VAL A 86 -0.07 -1.12 -13.10
CA VAL A 86 0.82 -2.28 -13.24
C VAL A 86 2.05 -1.87 -14.04
N TRP A 87 3.21 -2.37 -13.64
CA TRP A 87 4.44 -2.16 -14.40
C TRP A 87 4.38 -2.86 -15.75
N ASP A 88 4.62 -2.11 -16.80
CA ASP A 88 4.66 -2.55 -18.20
C ASP A 88 5.99 -2.18 -18.89
N GLY A 89 6.90 -1.58 -18.12
CA GLY A 89 8.24 -1.23 -18.58
C GLY A 89 9.18 -2.44 -18.61
N GLY A 90 10.31 -2.29 -19.26
CA GLY A 90 11.38 -3.25 -19.18
C GLY A 90 12.10 -3.24 -17.83
N MET A 91 13.17 -4.05 -17.72
CA MET A 91 14.04 -4.04 -16.54
C MET A 91 14.70 -2.66 -16.38
N PRO A 92 14.47 -1.94 -15.27
CA PRO A 92 15.15 -0.67 -15.04
C PRO A 92 16.67 -0.86 -14.94
N PRO A 93 17.48 0.09 -15.45
CA PRO A 93 18.91 0.05 -15.24
C PRO A 93 19.28 0.12 -13.75
N ALA A 94 20.43 -0.42 -13.39
CA ALA A 94 20.99 -0.20 -12.06
C ALA A 94 21.31 1.29 -11.85
N ASP A 95 21.12 1.75 -10.64
CA ASP A 95 21.46 3.12 -10.23
C ASP A 95 22.57 3.09 -9.18
N ASP A 96 23.82 3.05 -9.63
CA ASP A 96 25.00 2.96 -8.75
C ASP A 96 25.19 4.21 -7.89
N GLY A 97 24.53 5.31 -8.22
CA GLY A 97 24.53 6.54 -7.43
C GLY A 97 23.46 6.58 -6.34
N LEU A 98 22.53 5.63 -6.30
CA LEU A 98 21.51 5.56 -5.26
C LEU A 98 22.12 5.03 -3.94
N ARG A 99 22.12 5.88 -2.92
CA ARG A 99 22.48 5.47 -1.56
C ARG A 99 21.20 5.17 -0.80
N ALA A 100 20.71 3.95 -0.88
CA ALA A 100 19.54 3.46 -0.16
C ALA A 100 19.95 2.33 0.78
N ALA A 101 19.43 2.36 2.00
CA ALA A 101 19.54 1.29 2.98
C ALA A 101 18.25 0.50 3.04
N ALA A 102 18.33 -0.81 3.33
CA ALA A 102 17.16 -1.58 3.72
C ALA A 102 16.67 -1.09 5.09
N LEU A 103 15.35 -0.89 5.22
CA LEU A 103 14.75 -0.50 6.49
C LEU A 103 14.33 -1.76 7.24
N GLY A 104 14.85 -1.91 8.46
CA GLY A 104 14.48 -2.96 9.40
C GLY A 104 13.61 -2.43 10.54
N PRO A 105 13.26 -3.29 11.52
CA PRO A 105 12.43 -2.92 12.68
C PRO A 105 12.97 -1.70 13.44
N GLU A 106 14.27 -1.51 13.48
CA GLU A 106 14.95 -0.38 14.11
C GLU A 106 14.64 0.98 13.47
N HIS A 107 14.11 0.95 12.23
CA HIS A 107 13.72 2.16 11.49
C HIS A 107 12.21 2.44 11.56
N ALA A 108 11.42 1.61 12.28
CA ALA A 108 9.95 1.66 12.26
C ALA A 108 9.41 3.03 12.69
N GLU A 109 9.95 3.62 13.75
CA GLU A 109 9.53 4.93 14.25
C GLU A 109 9.84 6.03 13.23
N ARG A 110 11.04 6.06 12.66
CA ARG A 110 11.44 7.03 11.63
C ARG A 110 10.57 6.91 10.36
N ALA A 111 10.23 5.67 9.96
CA ALA A 111 9.34 5.43 8.83
C ALA A 111 7.92 5.94 9.12
N LEU A 112 7.41 5.70 10.34
CA LEU A 112 6.10 6.21 10.75
C LEU A 112 6.07 7.74 10.82
N GLU A 113 7.12 8.38 11.35
CA GLU A 113 7.26 9.84 11.39
C GLU A 113 7.21 10.43 9.97
N LEU A 114 8.01 9.88 9.04
CA LEU A 114 8.03 10.34 7.66
C LEU A 114 6.67 10.11 6.97
N ALA A 115 6.03 8.97 7.21
CA ALA A 115 4.70 8.67 6.67
C ALA A 115 3.63 9.60 7.25
N THR A 116 3.70 9.93 8.54
CA THR A 116 2.77 10.86 9.19
C THR A 116 2.90 12.27 8.61
N LEU A 117 4.13 12.71 8.39
CA LEU A 117 4.42 14.02 7.80
C LEU A 117 3.94 14.11 6.35
N THR A 118 4.15 13.07 5.55
CA THR A 118 3.97 13.11 4.09
C THR A 118 2.67 12.49 3.61
N ARG A 119 2.02 11.67 4.43
CA ARG A 119 0.73 11.00 4.17
C ARG A 119 0.68 10.23 2.83
N PRO A 120 1.59 9.27 2.61
CA PRO A 120 1.64 8.50 1.36
C PRO A 120 0.48 7.48 1.21
N GLY A 121 -0.40 7.39 2.18
CA GLY A 121 -1.50 6.45 2.32
C GLY A 121 -1.51 5.82 3.71
N PRO A 122 -2.38 4.80 3.95
CA PRO A 122 -2.46 4.15 5.26
C PRO A 122 -1.13 3.48 5.62
N PHE A 123 -0.57 3.86 6.77
CA PHE A 123 0.71 3.39 7.26
C PHE A 123 0.68 3.26 8.78
N GLY A 124 1.10 2.14 9.32
CA GLY A 124 1.24 1.89 10.75
C GLY A 124 2.69 1.56 11.11
N ILE A 125 2.99 1.52 12.40
CA ILE A 125 4.35 1.29 12.93
C ILE A 125 4.97 -0.01 12.43
N ARG A 126 4.14 -1.02 12.13
CA ARG A 126 4.56 -2.35 11.67
C ARG A 126 4.51 -2.51 10.14
N THR A 127 4.09 -1.48 9.40
CA THR A 127 3.90 -1.60 7.94
C THR A 127 5.19 -2.00 7.20
N ILE A 128 6.35 -1.60 7.69
CA ILE A 128 7.64 -1.99 7.11
C ILE A 128 7.97 -3.49 7.24
N GLU A 129 7.23 -4.25 8.06
CA GLU A 129 7.38 -5.71 8.18
C GLU A 129 6.70 -6.48 7.03
N LEU A 130 5.87 -5.81 6.21
CA LEU A 130 5.07 -6.45 5.16
C LEU A 130 5.87 -6.87 3.93
N GLY A 131 7.03 -6.25 3.72
CA GLY A 131 7.91 -6.54 2.59
C GLY A 131 9.22 -5.79 2.68
N GLU A 132 9.94 -5.70 1.58
CA GLU A 132 11.19 -4.96 1.52
C GLU A 132 10.91 -3.46 1.50
N TYR A 133 11.52 -2.72 2.41
CA TYR A 133 11.50 -1.26 2.45
C TYR A 133 12.90 -0.70 2.25
N LEU A 134 13.03 0.32 1.42
CA LEU A 134 14.27 1.05 1.16
C LEU A 134 14.13 2.49 1.63
N GLY A 135 15.16 3.03 2.26
CA GLY A 135 15.22 4.41 2.72
C GLY A 135 16.49 5.13 2.30
N CYS A 136 16.38 6.43 2.07
CA CYS A 136 17.51 7.33 1.96
C CYS A 136 17.62 8.16 3.24
N PHE A 137 18.84 8.34 3.72
CA PHE A 137 19.16 9.13 4.90
C PHE A 137 19.99 10.36 4.50
N ASP A 138 19.86 11.44 5.26
CA ASP A 138 20.75 12.59 5.13
C ASP A 138 22.01 12.44 6.01
N HIS A 139 22.81 13.50 6.10
CA HIS A 139 24.05 13.52 6.86
C HIS A 139 23.85 13.48 8.38
N ASP A 140 22.65 13.82 8.86
CA ASP A 140 22.25 13.77 10.27
C ASP A 140 21.53 12.46 10.63
N ASP A 141 21.62 11.44 9.77
CA ASP A 141 20.95 10.12 9.92
C ASP A 141 19.42 10.21 9.98
N ARG A 142 18.83 11.25 9.37
CA ARG A 142 17.39 11.43 9.26
C ARG A 142 16.87 10.71 8.02
N LEU A 143 15.80 9.91 8.15
CA LEU A 143 15.15 9.29 7.01
C LEU A 143 14.41 10.36 6.17
N ILE A 144 14.90 10.61 4.96
CA ILE A 144 14.41 11.69 4.08
C ILE A 144 13.56 11.20 2.90
N ALA A 145 13.65 9.93 2.55
CA ALA A 145 12.78 9.31 1.56
C ALA A 145 12.69 7.83 1.81
N MET A 146 11.54 7.24 1.52
CA MET A 146 11.35 5.79 1.54
C MET A 146 10.40 5.33 0.44
N ALA A 147 10.49 4.06 0.11
CA ALA A 147 9.53 3.28 -0.67
C ALA A 147 9.65 1.83 -0.23
N GLY A 148 8.55 1.06 -0.32
CA GLY A 148 8.61 -0.34 0.06
C GLY A 148 7.48 -1.16 -0.51
N GLU A 149 7.42 -2.41 -0.09
CA GLU A 149 6.44 -3.40 -0.51
C GLU A 149 5.36 -3.56 0.57
N ARG A 150 4.07 -3.65 0.16
CA ARG A 150 2.98 -3.83 1.11
C ARG A 150 2.20 -5.11 0.85
N MET A 151 1.49 -5.22 -0.26
CA MET A 151 0.65 -6.38 -0.58
C MET A 151 1.34 -7.36 -1.51
N GLN A 152 0.99 -8.63 -1.34
CA GLN A 152 1.51 -9.71 -2.18
C GLN A 152 0.42 -10.74 -2.46
N ALA A 153 0.25 -11.14 -3.73
CA ALA A 153 -0.59 -12.29 -4.07
C ALA A 153 -0.03 -12.98 -5.32
N SER A 154 0.33 -14.27 -5.20
CA SER A 154 1.06 -14.98 -6.25
C SER A 154 2.31 -14.18 -6.67
N THR A 155 2.44 -13.84 -7.95
CA THR A 155 3.56 -13.03 -8.47
C THR A 155 3.35 -11.53 -8.30
N LEU A 156 2.16 -11.05 -7.94
CA LEU A 156 1.89 -9.62 -7.75
C LEU A 156 2.59 -9.10 -6.50
N ARG A 157 3.26 -7.94 -6.63
CA ARG A 157 3.94 -7.25 -5.54
C ARG A 157 3.59 -5.76 -5.58
N GLU A 158 3.09 -5.22 -4.48
CA GLU A 158 2.72 -3.81 -4.40
C GLU A 158 3.88 -2.94 -3.94
N ILE A 159 4.21 -1.91 -4.72
CA ILE A 159 5.05 -0.80 -4.27
C ILE A 159 4.16 0.21 -3.55
N SER A 160 4.50 0.54 -2.32
CA SER A 160 3.72 1.39 -1.43
C SER A 160 4.62 2.21 -0.50
N GLY A 161 4.02 3.09 0.32
CA GLY A 161 4.77 3.91 1.28
C GLY A 161 5.75 4.88 0.64
N VAL A 162 5.53 5.22 -0.64
CA VAL A 162 6.43 6.08 -1.42
C VAL A 162 6.32 7.52 -0.95
N CYS A 163 7.35 8.03 -0.32
CA CYS A 163 7.35 9.41 0.15
C CYS A 163 8.76 10.00 0.23
N THR A 164 8.80 11.34 0.23
CA THR A 164 10.02 12.13 0.40
C THR A 164 9.71 13.31 1.29
N HIS A 165 10.55 13.54 2.28
CA HIS A 165 10.48 14.69 3.19
C HIS A 165 10.36 16.00 2.38
N PRO A 166 9.49 16.95 2.76
CA PRO A 166 9.24 18.17 1.97
C PRO A 166 10.51 18.93 1.59
N GLU A 167 11.46 19.07 2.49
CA GLU A 167 12.73 19.77 2.26
C GLU A 167 13.68 19.05 1.29
N HIS A 168 13.42 17.79 0.97
CA HIS A 168 14.25 16.95 0.11
C HIS A 168 13.57 16.57 -1.21
N GLN A 169 12.37 17.12 -1.48
CA GLN A 169 11.66 16.92 -2.74
C GLN A 169 12.41 17.52 -3.95
N GLY A 170 12.01 17.15 -5.15
CA GLY A 170 12.67 17.63 -6.38
C GLY A 170 13.99 16.97 -6.73
N ARG A 171 14.56 16.13 -5.84
CA ARG A 171 15.85 15.42 -6.06
C ARG A 171 15.68 14.04 -6.71
N GLY A 172 14.46 13.63 -7.02
CA GLY A 172 14.16 12.35 -7.67
C GLY A 172 14.28 11.12 -6.78
N LEU A 173 14.42 11.26 -5.44
CA LEU A 173 14.65 10.14 -4.51
C LEU A 173 13.55 9.08 -4.59
N ALA A 174 12.28 9.49 -4.51
CA ALA A 174 11.15 8.56 -4.60
C ALA A 174 11.19 7.74 -5.91
N ARG A 175 11.42 8.40 -7.06
CA ARG A 175 11.53 7.71 -8.34
C ARG A 175 12.67 6.69 -8.36
N ARG A 176 13.84 7.04 -7.81
CA ARG A 176 15.02 6.15 -7.78
C ARG A 176 14.78 4.95 -6.88
N LEU A 177 14.19 5.14 -5.68
CA LEU A 177 13.82 4.06 -4.78
C LEU A 177 12.80 3.10 -5.41
N MET A 178 11.76 3.63 -6.06
CA MET A 178 10.77 2.83 -6.75
C MET A 178 11.38 2.01 -7.90
N LEU A 179 12.25 2.59 -8.73
CA LEU A 179 12.90 1.86 -9.83
C LEU A 179 13.81 0.74 -9.29
N GLU A 180 14.44 0.95 -8.15
CA GLU A 180 15.23 -0.10 -7.50
C GLU A 180 14.34 -1.25 -7.00
N LEU A 181 13.19 -0.94 -6.37
CA LEU A 181 12.20 -1.96 -5.98
C LEU A 181 11.66 -2.71 -7.21
N VAL A 182 11.23 -2.01 -8.25
CA VAL A 182 10.79 -2.63 -9.51
C VAL A 182 11.85 -3.59 -10.05
N ARG A 183 13.11 -3.18 -10.07
CA ARG A 183 14.23 -4.01 -10.53
C ARG A 183 14.38 -5.28 -9.69
N ARG A 184 14.23 -5.18 -8.35
CA ARG A 184 14.31 -6.31 -7.44
C ARG A 184 13.14 -7.27 -7.61
N GLU A 185 11.92 -6.74 -7.69
CA GLU A 185 10.70 -7.52 -7.92
C GLU A 185 10.76 -8.28 -9.24
N LEU A 186 11.13 -7.61 -10.35
CA LEU A 186 11.30 -8.28 -11.65
C LEU A 186 12.37 -9.38 -11.64
N ARG A 187 13.47 -9.19 -10.90
CA ARG A 187 14.51 -10.24 -10.73
C ARG A 187 14.02 -11.46 -9.97
N ARG A 188 13.03 -11.29 -9.08
CA ARG A 188 12.35 -12.39 -8.39
C ARG A 188 11.25 -13.04 -9.23
N GLY A 189 11.02 -12.56 -10.47
CA GLY A 189 9.92 -13.01 -11.33
C GLY A 189 8.56 -12.50 -10.87
N GLU A 190 8.54 -11.41 -10.11
CA GLU A 190 7.33 -10.77 -9.61
C GLU A 190 6.86 -9.67 -10.56
N GLN A 191 5.57 -9.34 -10.49
CA GLN A 191 4.90 -8.30 -11.26
C GLN A 191 4.63 -7.10 -10.36
N PRO A 192 5.39 -6.00 -10.50
CA PRO A 192 5.16 -4.80 -9.74
C PRO A 192 3.81 -4.15 -10.06
N PHE A 193 3.11 -3.70 -9.03
CA PHE A 193 1.92 -2.86 -9.16
C PHE A 193 1.89 -1.81 -8.05
N LEU A 194 1.00 -0.83 -8.15
CA LEU A 194 0.78 0.19 -7.13
C LEU A 194 -0.67 0.68 -7.12
N HIS A 195 -1.03 1.34 -6.04
CA HIS A 195 -2.25 2.13 -5.94
C HIS A 195 -1.92 3.62 -5.94
N VAL A 196 -2.73 4.42 -6.64
CA VAL A 196 -2.62 5.87 -6.61
C VAL A 196 -4.01 6.50 -6.60
N MET A 197 -4.24 7.44 -5.69
CA MET A 197 -5.51 8.16 -5.61
C MET A 197 -5.75 8.97 -6.87
N ARG A 198 -7.01 9.06 -7.32
CA ARG A 198 -7.39 9.77 -8.53
C ARG A 198 -7.01 11.25 -8.51
N ASP A 199 -7.14 11.88 -7.36
CA ASP A 199 -6.80 13.28 -7.14
C ASP A 199 -5.28 13.55 -7.07
N ASN A 200 -4.45 12.51 -6.89
CA ASN A 200 -3.00 12.62 -6.96
C ASN A 200 -2.48 12.53 -8.40
N ALA A 201 -2.91 13.46 -9.25
CA ALA A 201 -2.54 13.51 -10.66
C ALA A 201 -1.03 13.61 -10.88
N THR A 202 -0.32 14.27 -9.97
CA THR A 202 1.15 14.42 -10.01
C THR A 202 1.84 13.07 -9.89
N ALA A 203 1.47 12.27 -8.89
CA ALA A 203 2.04 10.94 -8.70
C ALA A 203 1.66 10.00 -9.84
N ARG A 204 0.39 9.98 -10.28
CA ARG A 204 -0.06 9.15 -11.40
C ARG A 204 0.73 9.47 -12.69
N SER A 205 0.92 10.76 -12.98
CA SER A 205 1.73 11.20 -14.13
C SER A 205 3.20 10.78 -14.01
N LEU A 206 3.76 10.84 -12.80
CA LEU A 206 5.13 10.34 -12.54
C LEU A 206 5.20 8.83 -12.80
N TYR A 207 4.27 8.05 -12.26
CA TYR A 207 4.26 6.58 -12.41
C TYR A 207 4.07 6.17 -13.88
N ALA A 208 3.21 6.86 -14.63
CA ALA A 208 3.04 6.62 -16.07
C ALA A 208 4.35 6.87 -16.85
N ARG A 209 5.07 7.97 -16.55
CA ARG A 209 6.37 8.24 -17.17
C ARG A 209 7.47 7.26 -16.77
N MET A 210 7.33 6.58 -15.63
CA MET A 210 8.27 5.55 -15.19
C MET A 210 8.07 4.23 -15.92
N GLY A 211 6.87 3.93 -16.41
CA GLY A 211 6.52 2.68 -17.09
C GLY A 211 5.35 1.92 -16.46
N PHE A 212 4.66 2.50 -15.47
CA PHE A 212 3.39 1.96 -15.00
C PHE A 212 2.26 2.37 -15.93
N ARG A 213 1.29 1.48 -16.11
CA ARG A 213 0.05 1.77 -16.84
C ARG A 213 -1.17 1.50 -15.97
N ASP A 214 -2.25 2.23 -16.22
CA ASP A 214 -3.52 1.99 -15.56
C ASP A 214 -4.04 0.59 -15.89
N HIS A 215 -4.42 -0.15 -14.87
CA HIS A 215 -5.08 -1.44 -15.00
C HIS A 215 -6.57 -1.31 -14.70
N GLN A 216 -6.93 -0.69 -13.58
CA GLN A 216 -8.32 -0.54 -13.14
C GLN A 216 -8.47 0.70 -12.27
N GLU A 217 -9.63 1.38 -12.40
CA GLU A 217 -10.07 2.38 -11.45
C GLU A 217 -11.10 1.75 -10.50
N VAL A 218 -10.95 1.96 -9.19
CA VAL A 218 -11.83 1.38 -8.17
C VAL A 218 -12.23 2.44 -7.14
N VAL A 219 -13.44 2.29 -6.59
CA VAL A 219 -13.86 3.05 -5.40
C VAL A 219 -13.03 2.59 -4.21
N VAL A 220 -12.59 3.53 -3.40
CA VAL A 220 -11.99 3.29 -2.08
C VAL A 220 -12.76 4.08 -1.04
N ARG A 221 -13.06 3.45 0.09
CA ARG A 221 -13.75 4.06 1.22
C ARG A 221 -12.97 3.89 2.50
N VAL A 222 -13.06 4.88 3.36
CA VAL A 222 -12.74 4.73 4.77
C VAL A 222 -14.05 4.49 5.50
N ILE A 223 -14.16 3.33 6.14
CA ILE A 223 -15.31 2.93 6.94
C ILE A 223 -14.91 2.89 8.40
N ALA A 224 -15.79 3.30 9.29
CA ALA A 224 -15.56 3.29 10.73
C ALA A 224 -16.70 2.57 11.46
N ARG A 225 -16.32 1.78 12.48
CA ARG A 225 -17.27 1.22 13.45
C ARG A 225 -17.70 2.31 14.42
N GLN A 226 -19.01 2.47 14.64
CA GLN A 226 -19.60 3.40 15.60
C GLN A 226 -19.67 2.83 17.01
#